data_4ae1081cc62c599209711f5b79cfabc6
#
_entry.id   4ae1081cc62c599209711f5b79cfabc6
#
_cell.length_a   1.000
_cell.length_b   1.000
_cell.length_c   1.000
_cell.angle_alpha   90.00
_cell.angle_beta   90.00
_cell.angle_gamma   90.00
#
_symmetry.space_group_name_H-M   'P 1'
#
loop_
_entity.id
_entity.type
_entity.pdbx_description
1 polymer ?
#
loop_
_entity_poly.entity_id
_entity_poly.type
_entity_poly.pdbx_seq_one_letter_code
_entity_poly.pdbx_strand_id
1 'polypeptide(L)'
;DIEFISKEILLMKNGRLVDQDSPENLQKRIYGHVYELCISQDELAEVKKEYEISNLFRRDGEIIVRVIADKCPVKYDAVKVSPTLEDVYLYEFEGVKRR
;
A
#
# COMPACT_ATOMS: atom_id res chain seq x y z
N ASP A 1 12.23 -0.07 -7.59
CA ASP A 1 11.95 -0.33 -9.00
C ASP A 1 11.32 -1.71 -9.20
N ILE A 2 10.41 -1.81 -10.14
CA ILE A 2 9.73 -3.06 -10.46
C ILE A 2 9.94 -3.36 -11.92
N GLU A 3 10.44 -4.55 -12.22
CA GLU A 3 10.61 -4.98 -13.60
C GLU A 3 9.98 -6.35 -13.81
N PHE A 4 9.45 -6.56 -15.02
CA PHE A 4 8.82 -7.82 -15.40
C PHE A 4 9.80 -8.64 -16.24
N ILE A 5 10.00 -9.90 -15.83
CA ILE A 5 10.78 -10.85 -16.61
C ILE A 5 9.96 -12.13 -16.73
N SER A 6 9.54 -12.45 -17.96
CA SER A 6 8.64 -13.57 -18.18
C SER A 6 7.39 -13.44 -17.30
N LYS A 7 7.18 -14.40 -16.42
CA LYS A 7 6.02 -14.39 -15.52
C LYS A 7 6.40 -13.97 -14.11
N GLU A 8 7.60 -13.42 -13.94
CA GLU A 8 8.09 -13.02 -12.64
C GLU A 8 8.37 -11.53 -12.60
N ILE A 9 8.41 -11.00 -11.39
CA ILE A 9 8.67 -9.60 -11.14
C ILE A 9 9.94 -9.48 -10.31
N LEU A 10 10.82 -8.59 -10.74
CA LEU A 10 12.02 -8.26 -10.00
C LEU A 10 11.77 -6.99 -9.21
N LEU A 11 11.99 -7.07 -7.90
CA LEU A 11 11.94 -5.90 -7.04
C LEU A 11 13.37 -5.42 -6.84
N MET A 12 13.67 -4.21 -7.29
CA MET A 12 15.02 -3.68 -7.28
C MET A 12 15.10 -2.39 -6.50
N LYS A 13 16.19 -2.23 -5.77
CA LYS A 13 16.45 -1.01 -5.02
C LYS A 13 17.91 -0.64 -5.19
N ASN A 14 18.17 0.59 -5.66
CA ASN A 14 19.53 1.09 -5.89
C ASN A 14 20.36 0.17 -6.80
N GLY A 15 19.70 -0.36 -7.84
CA GLY A 15 20.36 -1.24 -8.79
C GLY A 15 20.58 -2.67 -8.32
N ARG A 16 20.08 -3.02 -7.14
CA ARG A 16 20.24 -4.36 -6.58
C ARG A 16 18.91 -5.10 -6.57
N LEU A 17 18.97 -6.39 -6.85
CA LEU A 17 17.80 -7.24 -6.75
C LEU A 17 17.48 -7.48 -5.28
N VAL A 18 16.30 -7.06 -4.85
CA VAL A 18 15.84 -7.27 -3.49
C VAL A 18 15.01 -8.55 -3.40
N ASP A 19 14.18 -8.79 -4.42
CA ASP A 19 13.32 -9.96 -4.42
C ASP A 19 12.89 -10.29 -5.85
N GLN A 20 12.48 -11.52 -6.05
CA GLN A 20 12.01 -12.00 -7.35
C GLN A 20 10.93 -13.04 -7.10
N ASP A 21 9.75 -12.81 -7.67
CA ASP A 21 8.65 -13.75 -7.50
C ASP A 21 7.55 -13.44 -8.51
N SER A 22 6.53 -14.31 -8.58
CA SER A 22 5.38 -14.06 -9.43
C SER A 22 4.53 -12.92 -8.86
N PRO A 23 3.76 -12.23 -9.71
CA PRO A 23 2.86 -11.17 -9.22
C PRO A 23 1.92 -11.68 -8.13
N GLU A 24 1.40 -12.88 -8.31
CA GLU A 24 0.45 -13.46 -7.36
C GLU A 24 1.09 -13.66 -5.99
N ASN A 25 2.31 -14.19 -5.95
CA ASN A 25 3.00 -14.43 -4.69
C ASN A 25 3.37 -13.14 -3.99
N LEU A 26 3.83 -12.14 -4.75
CA LEU A 26 4.17 -10.85 -4.17
C LEU A 26 2.95 -10.19 -3.54
N GLN A 27 1.81 -10.24 -4.23
CA GLN A 27 0.57 -9.67 -3.71
C GLN A 27 0.07 -10.42 -2.47
N LYS A 28 0.27 -11.74 -2.43
CA LYS A 28 -0.15 -12.53 -1.26
C LYS A 28 0.58 -12.13 0.02
N ARG A 29 1.81 -11.67 -0.10
CA ARG A 29 2.61 -11.28 1.06
C ARG A 29 1.97 -10.15 1.86
N ILE A 30 1.27 -9.26 1.18
CA ILE A 30 0.65 -8.11 1.82
C ILE A 30 -0.87 -8.15 1.79
N TYR A 31 -1.42 -9.30 1.43
CA TYR A 31 -2.88 -9.47 1.45
C TYR A 31 -3.38 -9.28 2.87
N GLY A 32 -4.39 -8.42 3.03
CA GLY A 32 -4.90 -8.09 4.35
C GLY A 32 -4.20 -6.90 5.00
N HIS A 33 -3.23 -6.29 4.31
CA HIS A 33 -2.50 -5.12 4.82
C HIS A 33 -2.80 -3.85 4.05
N VAL A 34 -3.69 -3.89 3.07
CA VAL A 34 -4.01 -2.72 2.27
C VAL A 34 -5.47 -2.34 2.49
N TYR A 35 -5.71 -1.08 2.83
CA TYR A 35 -7.05 -0.58 3.14
C TYR A 35 -7.31 0.73 2.43
N GLU A 36 -8.57 0.98 2.09
CA GLU A 36 -9.01 2.29 1.62
C GLU A 36 -9.78 2.94 2.75
N LEU A 37 -9.37 4.14 3.11
CA LEU A 37 -10.00 4.93 4.17
C LEU A 37 -10.79 6.06 3.54
N CYS A 38 -12.04 6.21 3.98
CA CYS A 38 -12.86 7.34 3.60
C CYS A 38 -12.76 8.37 4.72
N ILE A 39 -12.15 9.50 4.45
CA ILE A 39 -11.84 10.51 5.47
C ILE A 39 -12.22 11.91 5.05
N SER A 40 -12.24 12.82 6.03
CA SER A 40 -12.43 14.23 5.78
C SER A 40 -11.08 14.91 5.52
N GLN A 41 -11.13 16.13 5.00
CA GLN A 41 -9.92 16.92 4.79
C GLN A 41 -9.16 17.13 6.10
N ASP A 42 -9.88 17.28 7.20
CA ASP A 42 -9.25 17.52 8.51
C ASP A 42 -8.49 16.30 9.02
N GLU A 43 -8.89 15.11 8.62
CA GLU A 43 -8.23 13.88 9.03
C GLU A 43 -7.01 13.52 8.21
N LEU A 44 -6.84 14.16 7.07
CA LEU A 44 -5.79 13.79 6.13
C LEU A 44 -4.38 13.94 6.73
N ALA A 45 -4.13 14.99 7.46
CA ALA A 45 -2.81 15.21 8.06
C ALA A 45 -2.46 14.12 9.06
N GLU A 46 -3.43 13.69 9.85
CA GLU A 46 -3.24 12.62 10.81
C GLU A 46 -2.96 11.29 10.12
N VAL A 47 -3.73 10.97 9.08
CA VAL A 47 -3.53 9.74 8.32
C VAL A 47 -2.15 9.71 7.69
N LYS A 48 -1.68 10.83 7.15
CA LYS A 48 -0.35 10.91 6.55
C LYS A 48 0.75 10.63 7.56
N LYS A 49 0.55 10.99 8.80
CA LYS A 49 1.53 10.73 9.86
C LYS A 49 1.52 9.27 10.30
N GLU A 50 0.36 8.64 10.28
CA GLU A 50 0.19 7.31 10.85
C GLU A 50 0.43 6.16 9.86
N TYR A 51 0.19 6.41 8.59
CA TYR A 51 0.22 5.34 7.59
C TYR A 51 1.02 5.69 6.36
N GLU A 52 1.56 4.65 5.74
CA GLU A 52 2.16 4.77 4.42
C GLU A 52 1.04 4.82 3.40
N ILE A 53 1.02 5.86 2.58
CA ILE A 53 -0.06 6.08 1.61
C ILE A 53 0.42 5.68 0.22
N SER A 54 -0.32 4.76 -0.43
CA SER A 54 0.01 4.35 -1.79
C SER A 54 -0.80 5.10 -2.83
N ASN A 55 -1.96 5.65 -2.45
CA ASN A 55 -2.77 6.41 -3.38
C ASN A 55 -3.73 7.31 -2.61
N LEU A 56 -4.14 8.41 -3.26
CA LEU A 56 -5.10 9.34 -2.68
C LEU A 56 -5.93 9.90 -3.82
N PHE A 57 -7.26 9.85 -3.70
CA PHE A 57 -8.14 10.38 -4.73
C PHE A 57 -9.45 10.84 -4.08
N ARG A 58 -10.25 11.55 -4.87
CA ARG A 58 -11.56 12.03 -4.40
C ARG A 58 -12.66 11.28 -5.10
N ARG A 59 -13.70 10.96 -4.35
CA ARG A 59 -14.86 10.26 -4.87
C ARG A 59 -16.10 10.84 -4.18
N ASP A 60 -17.02 11.40 -4.96
CA ASP A 60 -18.27 11.94 -4.46
C ASP A 60 -18.09 12.93 -3.31
N GLY A 61 -17.08 13.79 -3.42
CA GLY A 61 -16.82 14.81 -2.42
C GLY A 61 -16.03 14.37 -1.22
N GLU A 62 -15.73 13.08 -1.13
CA GLU A 62 -14.95 12.52 -0.03
C GLU A 62 -13.53 12.20 -0.47
N ILE A 63 -12.64 12.12 0.52
CA ILE A 63 -11.25 11.76 0.25
C ILE A 63 -11.07 10.28 0.55
N ILE A 64 -10.57 9.56 -0.44
CA ILE A 64 -10.26 8.13 -0.30
C ILE A 64 -8.74 8.01 -0.28
N VAL A 65 -8.23 7.42 0.79
CA VAL A 65 -6.79 7.23 0.96
C VAL A 65 -6.49 5.75 1.02
N ARG A 66 -5.60 5.29 0.14
CA ARG A 66 -5.19 3.91 0.14
C ARG A 66 -3.93 3.80 0.99
N VAL A 67 -4.00 2.99 2.05
CA VAL A 67 -2.91 2.87 3.01
C VAL A 67 -2.47 1.44 3.19
N ILE A 68 -1.22 1.28 3.62
CA ILE A 68 -0.66 -0.01 3.96
C ILE A 68 -0.48 -0.02 5.48
N ALA A 69 -1.07 -1.02 6.14
CA ALA A 69 -1.08 -1.07 7.60
C ALA A 69 -0.96 -2.50 8.10
N ASP A 70 -0.28 -2.67 9.22
CA ASP A 70 -0.17 -3.99 9.87
C ASP A 70 -1.51 -4.48 10.37
N LYS A 71 -2.35 -3.57 10.83
CA LYS A 71 -3.68 -3.89 11.37
C LYS A 71 -4.73 -3.00 10.75
N CYS A 72 -5.97 -3.46 10.77
CA CYS A 72 -7.08 -2.68 10.25
C CYS A 72 -7.17 -1.33 10.97
N PRO A 73 -7.22 -0.21 10.25
CA PRO A 73 -7.34 1.11 10.86
C PRO A 73 -8.75 1.36 11.37
N VAL A 74 -9.08 0.79 12.52
CA VAL A 74 -10.45 0.83 13.06
C VAL A 74 -10.90 2.24 13.45
N LYS A 75 -9.98 3.16 13.58
CA LYS A 75 -10.28 4.55 13.91
C LYS A 75 -10.99 5.28 12.78
N TYR A 76 -10.85 4.78 11.57
CA TYR A 76 -11.41 5.38 10.37
C TYR A 76 -12.39 4.43 9.69
N ASP A 77 -13.15 4.94 8.74
CA ASP A 77 -14.00 4.10 7.89
C ASP A 77 -13.11 3.40 6.87
N ALA A 78 -12.73 2.18 7.18
CA ALA A 78 -11.73 1.43 6.41
C ALA A 78 -12.32 0.20 5.75
N VAL A 79 -11.94 -0.03 4.50
CA VAL A 79 -12.31 -1.20 3.72
C VAL A 79 -11.04 -1.91 3.26
N LYS A 80 -10.94 -3.20 3.55
CA LYS A 80 -9.81 -4.00 3.08
C LYS A 80 -9.93 -4.20 1.57
N VAL A 81 -8.84 -3.98 0.84
CA VAL A 81 -8.82 -4.10 -0.62
C VAL A 81 -7.68 -5.00 -1.06
N SER A 82 -7.78 -5.49 -2.29
CA SER A 82 -6.72 -6.33 -2.85
C SER A 82 -5.50 -5.49 -3.18
N PRO A 83 -4.31 -5.97 -2.84
CA PRO A 83 -3.07 -5.23 -3.13
C PRO A 83 -2.81 -5.08 -4.63
N THR A 84 -2.15 -3.98 -4.98
CA THR A 84 -1.60 -3.76 -6.32
C THR A 84 -0.09 -3.94 -6.24
N LEU A 85 0.57 -3.95 -7.40
CA LEU A 85 2.03 -4.02 -7.41
C LEU A 85 2.66 -2.78 -6.79
N GLU A 86 2.02 -1.62 -6.92
CA GLU A 86 2.50 -0.41 -6.26
C GLU A 86 2.47 -0.57 -4.74
N ASP A 87 1.42 -1.17 -4.20
CA ASP A 87 1.33 -1.47 -2.77
C ASP A 87 2.46 -2.41 -2.34
N VAL A 88 2.76 -3.42 -3.16
CA VAL A 88 3.86 -4.34 -2.87
C VAL A 88 5.18 -3.59 -2.80
N TYR A 89 5.43 -2.73 -3.77
CA TYR A 89 6.67 -1.95 -3.80
C TYR A 89 6.83 -1.11 -2.54
N LEU A 90 5.77 -0.40 -2.14
CA LEU A 90 5.82 0.44 -0.96
C LEU A 90 6.04 -0.37 0.31
N TYR A 91 5.37 -1.51 0.42
CA TYR A 91 5.52 -2.37 1.59
C TYR A 91 6.96 -2.89 1.73
N GLU A 92 7.56 -3.31 0.62
CA GLU A 92 8.90 -3.91 0.64
C GLU A 92 10.01 -2.86 0.83
N PHE A 93 9.84 -1.66 0.28
CA PHE A 93 10.91 -0.65 0.28
C PHE A 93 10.71 0.48 1.26
N GLU A 94 9.48 0.90 1.49
CA GLU A 94 9.20 2.00 2.41
C GLU A 94 8.79 1.49 3.78
N GLY A 95 8.38 0.22 3.84
CA GLY A 95 7.93 -0.37 5.09
C GLY A 95 6.54 0.10 5.48
N VAL A 96 6.15 -0.25 6.68
CA VAL A 96 4.84 0.10 7.23
C VAL A 96 5.06 0.99 8.44
N LYS A 97 4.41 2.15 8.44
CA LYS A 97 4.49 3.07 9.58
C LYS A 97 3.79 2.45 10.77
N ARG A 98 4.43 2.53 11.94
CA ARG A 98 3.90 1.93 13.16
C ARG A 98 3.38 3.00 14.08
N ARG A 99 2.42 2.62 14.89
CA ARG A 99 1.69 3.52 15.78
C ARG A 99 2.02 3.20 17.21
#